data_69b1188918ebfa98b4e9953a516ac391
#
_entry.id   69b1188918ebfa98b4e9953a516ac391
#
_cell.length_a   1.000
_cell.length_b   1.000
_cell.length_c   1.000
_cell.angle_alpha   90.00
_cell.angle_beta   90.00
_cell.angle_gamma   90.00
#
_symmetry.space_group_name_H-M   'P 1'
#
loop_
_entity.id
_entity.type
_entity.pdbx_description
1 polymer ?
#
loop_
_entity_poly.entity_id
_entity_poly.type
_entity_poly.pdbx_seq_one_letter_code
_entity_poly.pdbx_strand_id
1 'polypeptide(L)' 'MITDAARLNEYGKYYYVELVWRGRPYRVQIFFPKLNKPQRQDIQKQAGKIYPGARIISYVEASRSNDLPMLFAIDYF' A
#
# COMPACT_ATOMS: atom_id res chain seq x y z
N MET A 1 10.78 15.81 -15.67
CA MET A 1 10.34 15.08 -15.26
C MET A 1 10.32 14.98 -13.98
N ILE A 2 9.77 14.64 -13.40
CA ILE A 2 9.65 14.64 -12.23
C ILE A 2 9.45 13.64 -11.61
N THR A 3 8.81 13.12 -11.40
CA THR A 3 8.52 12.03 -10.76
C THR A 3 9.50 11.74 -9.77
N ASP A 4 10.11 12.49 -9.09
CA ASP A 4 10.91 12.13 -7.99
C ASP A 4 10.03 11.81 -6.80
N ALA A 5 10.61 11.25 -5.78
CA ALA A 5 9.89 10.80 -4.62
C ALA A 5 9.19 11.95 -3.90
N ALA A 6 9.80 13.10 -3.88
CA ALA A 6 9.19 14.24 -3.22
C ALA A 6 7.87 14.60 -3.89
N ARG A 7 7.83 14.51 -5.21
CA ARG A 7 6.62 14.83 -5.92
C ARG A 7 5.53 13.83 -5.63
N LEU A 8 5.87 12.55 -5.59
CA LEU A 8 4.87 11.54 -5.27
C LEU A 8 4.33 11.75 -3.86
N ASN A 9 5.19 12.13 -2.94
CA ASN A 9 4.76 12.36 -1.57
C ASN A 9 3.77 13.50 -1.44
N GLU A 10 3.76 14.41 -2.40
CA GLU A 10 2.78 15.48 -2.40
C GLU A 10 1.40 14.97 -2.78
N TYR A 11 1.34 13.87 -3.53
CA TYR A 11 0.09 13.37 -4.04
C TYR A 11 -0.42 12.10 -3.39
N GLY A 12 0.31 11.57 -2.44
CA GLY A 12 -0.14 10.35 -1.80
C GLY A 12 0.73 9.92 -0.64
N LYS A 13 0.37 8.79 -0.08
CA LYS A 13 1.08 8.20 1.03
C LYS A 13 1.34 6.74 0.74
N TYR A 14 2.40 6.23 1.36
CA TYR A 14 2.73 4.82 1.26
C TYR A 14 2.28 4.15 2.54
N TYR A 15 1.79 2.93 2.43
CA TYR A 15 1.43 2.13 3.58
C TYR A 15 2.24 0.86 3.54
N TYR A 16 3.06 0.65 4.58
CA TYR A 16 3.84 -0.57 4.69
C TYR A 16 2.95 -1.60 5.35
N VAL A 17 2.74 -2.72 4.70
CA VAL A 17 1.74 -3.70 5.11
C VAL A 17 2.38 -5.05 5.33
N GLU A 18 2.05 -5.67 6.48
CA GLU A 18 2.41 -7.06 6.72
C GLU A 18 1.14 -7.88 6.58
N LEU A 19 1.23 -8.95 5.85
CA LEU A 19 0.07 -9.81 5.65
C LEU A 19 0.50 -11.27 5.63
N VAL A 20 -0.49 -12.15 5.81
CA VAL A 20 -0.29 -13.59 5.70
C VAL A 20 -1.17 -14.07 4.56
N TRP A 21 -0.58 -14.79 3.64
CA TRP A 21 -1.29 -15.33 2.49
C TRP A 21 -0.85 -16.77 2.26
N ARG A 22 -1.82 -17.68 2.26
CA ARG A 22 -1.54 -19.10 2.08
C ARG A 22 -0.53 -19.59 3.10
N GLY A 23 -0.70 -19.13 4.34
CA GLY A 23 0.15 -19.56 5.45
C GLY A 23 1.54 -18.97 5.49
N ARG A 24 1.85 -17.99 4.64
CA ARG A 24 3.18 -17.38 4.59
C ARG A 24 3.10 -15.89 4.83
N PRO A 25 4.09 -15.32 5.51
CA PRO A 25 4.12 -13.87 5.73
C PRO A 25 4.71 -13.15 4.53
N TYR A 26 4.15 -12.00 4.23
CA TYR A 26 4.65 -11.13 3.16
C TYR A 26 4.63 -9.69 3.65
N ARG A 27 5.53 -8.91 3.11
CA ARG A 27 5.56 -7.47 3.35
C ARG A 27 5.49 -6.78 2.01
N VAL A 28 4.59 -5.81 1.91
CA VAL A 28 4.44 -5.05 0.68
C VAL A 28 4.19 -3.61 1.06
N GLN A 29 4.19 -2.73 0.08
CA GLN A 29 3.79 -1.36 0.32
C GLN A 29 2.73 -0.99 -0.71
N ILE A 30 1.79 -0.16 -0.29
CA ILE A 30 0.69 0.27 -1.16
C ILE A 30 0.72 1.78 -1.20
N PHE A 31 0.65 2.34 -2.41
CA PHE A 31 0.57 3.78 -2.57
C PHE A 31 -0.88 4.18 -2.74
N PHE A 32 -1.36 5.08 -1.87
CA PHE A 32 -2.70 5.64 -1.95
C PHE A 32 -2.61 7.12 -2.28
N PRO A 33 -3.50 7.65 -3.11
CA PRO A 33 -3.52 9.08 -3.41
C PRO A 33 -3.77 9.92 -2.15
N LYS A 34 -3.24 11.12 -2.17
CA LYS A 34 -3.31 12.00 -1.01
C LYS A 34 -4.73 12.34 -0.60
N LEU A 35 -5.63 12.43 -1.57
CA LEU A 35 -7.00 12.82 -1.30
C LEU A 35 -7.80 11.76 -0.56
N ASN A 36 -7.28 10.56 -0.46
CA ASN A 36 -8.00 9.49 0.20
C ASN A 36 -7.32 9.11 1.49
N LYS A 37 -8.12 8.73 2.49
CA LYS A 37 -7.61 8.26 3.76
C LYS A 37 -8.02 6.81 3.93
N PRO A 38 -7.18 5.90 3.47
CA PRO A 38 -7.54 4.49 3.49
C PRO A 38 -7.69 3.96 4.91
N GLN A 39 -8.62 3.04 5.07
CA GLN A 39 -8.84 2.36 6.31
C GLN A 39 -8.40 0.91 6.12
N ARG A 40 -8.48 0.12 7.17
CA ARG A 40 -8.05 -1.28 7.10
C ARG A 40 -8.74 -2.03 5.96
N GLN A 41 -10.03 -1.81 5.77
CA GLN A 41 -10.76 -2.50 4.72
C GLN A 41 -10.26 -2.11 3.32
N ASP A 42 -9.79 -0.89 3.17
CA ASP A 42 -9.25 -0.45 1.88
C ASP A 42 -7.92 -1.13 1.60
N ILE A 43 -7.10 -1.27 2.62
CA ILE A 43 -5.82 -1.95 2.51
C ILE A 43 -6.05 -3.42 2.19
N GLN A 44 -7.03 -4.03 2.87
CA GLN A 44 -7.39 -5.42 2.63
C GLN A 44 -7.83 -5.62 1.18
N LYS A 45 -8.63 -4.71 0.66
CA LYS A 45 -9.12 -4.81 -0.70
C LYS A 45 -7.99 -4.71 -1.71
N GLN A 46 -7.11 -3.75 -1.53
CA GLN A 46 -6.00 -3.55 -2.47
C GLN A 46 -5.01 -4.72 -2.41
N ALA A 47 -4.69 -5.16 -1.22
CA ALA A 47 -3.79 -6.32 -1.08
C ALA A 47 -4.42 -7.57 -1.69
N GLY A 48 -5.73 -7.70 -1.56
CA GLY A 48 -6.44 -8.86 -2.08
C GLY A 48 -6.41 -8.99 -3.59
N LYS A 49 -6.09 -7.92 -4.30
CA LYS A 49 -5.97 -8.00 -5.75
C LYS A 49 -4.78 -8.84 -6.18
N ILE A 50 -3.74 -8.85 -5.36
CA ILE A 50 -2.54 -9.64 -5.65
C ILE A 50 -2.51 -10.88 -4.79
N TYR A 51 -3.00 -10.78 -3.54
CA TYR A 51 -2.98 -11.88 -2.59
C TYR A 51 -4.42 -12.17 -2.13
N PRO A 52 -5.22 -12.82 -2.97
CA PRO A 52 -6.63 -13.07 -2.65
C PRO A 52 -6.79 -13.86 -1.36
N GLY A 53 -7.58 -13.31 -0.44
CA GLY A 53 -7.80 -13.97 0.84
C GLY A 53 -6.73 -13.70 1.88
N ALA A 54 -5.78 -12.81 1.59
CA ALA A 54 -4.73 -12.51 2.55
C ALA A 54 -5.31 -11.87 3.82
N ARG A 55 -4.65 -12.10 4.94
CA ARG A 55 -5.04 -11.48 6.19
C ARG A 55 -4.03 -10.41 6.53
N ILE A 56 -4.51 -9.20 6.75
CA ILE A 56 -3.64 -8.07 7.10
C ILE A 56 -3.29 -8.18 8.58
N ILE A 57 -2.00 -8.22 8.87
CA ILE A 57 -1.51 -8.30 10.24
C ILE A 57 -1.33 -6.90 10.80
N SER A 58 -0.69 -6.04 10.03
CA SER A 58 -0.48 -4.66 10.47
C SER A 58 -0.17 -3.79 9.29
N TYR A 59 -0.35 -2.50 9.46
CA TYR A 59 0.04 -1.54 8.41
C TYR A 59 0.38 -0.22 9.09
N VAL A 60 1.24 0.53 8.43
CA VAL A 60 1.68 1.83 8.96
C VAL A 60 1.87 2.79 7.79
N GLU A 61 1.43 4.02 8.00
CA GLU A 61 1.59 5.06 7.00
C GLU A 61 3.03 5.56 6.98
N ALA A 62 3.54 5.85 5.81
CA ALA A 62 4.88 6.38 5.64
C ALA A 62 4.87 7.42 4.53
N SER A 63 5.79 8.37 4.61
CA SER A 63 5.85 9.44 3.63
C SER A 63 6.78 9.13 2.47
N ARG A 64 7.45 8.00 2.49
CA ARG A 64 8.34 7.63 1.38
C ARG A 64 8.28 6.12 1.15
N SER A 65 8.64 5.72 -0.06
CA SER A 65 8.67 4.31 -0.40
C SER A 65 9.91 3.65 0.17
N ASN A 66 9.92 2.34 0.15
CA ASN A 66 11.08 1.54 0.53
C ASN A 66 11.28 0.46 -0.53
N ASP A 67 12.02 -0.59 -0.21
CA ASP A 67 12.35 -1.62 -1.18
C ASP A 67 11.30 -2.72 -1.30
N LEU A 68 10.21 -2.63 -0.58
CA LEU A 68 9.18 -3.65 -0.65
C LEU A 68 8.45 -3.61 -1.98
N PRO A 69 7.88 -4.73 -2.42
CA PRO A 69 7.06 -4.74 -3.63
C PRO A 69 5.96 -3.70 -3.52
N MET A 70 5.76 -2.93 -4.59
CA MET A 70 4.84 -1.81 -4.60
C MET A 70 3.52 -2.17 -5.28
N LEU A 71 2.42 -1.86 -4.59
CA LEU A 71 1.09 -1.94 -5.17
C LEU A 71 0.55 -0.52 -5.27
N PHE A 72 -0.15 -0.24 -6.34
CA PHE A 72 -0.77 1.07 -6.50
C PHE A 72 -2.27 0.91 -6.30
N ALA A 73 -2.85 1.71 -5.44
CA ALA A 73 -4.28 1.66 -5.17
C ALA A 73 -5.02 2.38 -6.30
N ILE A 74 -5.06 1.76 -7.46
CA ILE A 74 -5.60 2.40 -8.66
C ILE A 74 -7.08 2.73 -8.55
N ASP A 75 -7.80 2.06 -7.68
CA ASP A 75 -9.21 2.38 -7.45
C ASP A 75 -9.38 3.77 -6.87
N TYR A 76 -8.31 4.34 -6.34
CA TYR A 76 -8.39 5.64 -5.69
C TYR A 76 -7.78 6.77 -6.54
N PHE A 77 -7.38 6.48 -7.73
CA PHE A 77 -6.76 7.48 -8.61
C PHE A 77 -7.75 8.28 -9.42
#